data_e629efe7be96720169c4b277153cbf28
#
_entry.id   e629efe7be96720169c4b277153cbf28
#
_cell.length_a   1.000
_cell.length_b   1.000
_cell.length_c   1.000
_cell.angle_alpha   90.00
_cell.angle_beta   90.00
_cell.angle_gamma   90.00
#
_symmetry.space_group_name_H-M   'P 1'
#
loop_
_entity.id
_entity.type
_entity.pdbx_description
1 polymer ?
#
loop_
_entity_poly.entity_id
_entity_poly.type
_entity_poly.pdbx_seq_one_letter_code
_entity_poly.pdbx_strand_id
1 'polypeptide(L)'
;MSLRMNMDQKLGHIGYALLSVNGGYAKTNTPNGTTSDPTQLVYELNPYETKDSGELVSYPGRTYNDLMNQYSQEDAAKTAGISGSLILNPLPGLDVAAVAGLDFLLDETEQFTPSTAYSEMTTGVPEIQRGIYSKSKNTTTNVSTNVRVTYNNVYAGKHNLTLGANIDYYLTQ
;
A
#
# COMPACT_ATOMS: atom_id res chain seq x y z
N MET A 1 -3.64 -5.76 -8.91
CA MET A 1 -4.21 -7.13 -8.88
C MET A 1 -4.36 -7.56 -7.43
N SER A 2 -5.50 -8.13 -7.03
CA SER A 2 -5.72 -8.62 -5.66
C SER A 2 -6.44 -9.96 -5.67
N LEU A 3 -6.14 -10.79 -4.69
CA LEU A 3 -6.78 -12.08 -4.45
C LEU A 3 -7.25 -12.11 -3.00
N ARG A 4 -8.45 -12.62 -2.77
CA ARG A 4 -8.97 -12.90 -1.43
C ARG A 4 -9.67 -14.27 -1.41
N MET A 5 -9.39 -15.03 -0.38
CA MET A 5 -10.04 -16.31 -0.11
C MET A 5 -10.52 -16.33 1.33
N ASN A 6 -11.76 -16.70 1.54
CA ASN A 6 -12.35 -16.87 2.87
C ASN A 6 -12.86 -18.30 3.00
N MET A 7 -12.67 -18.87 4.17
CA MET A 7 -13.15 -20.20 4.53
C MET A 7 -13.85 -20.12 5.88
N ASP A 8 -15.06 -20.65 5.93
CA ASP A 8 -15.90 -20.71 7.12
C ASP A 8 -16.09 -22.17 7.51
N GLN A 9 -15.81 -22.50 8.75
CA GLN A 9 -15.98 -23.85 9.29
C GLN A 9 -16.87 -23.82 10.53
N LYS A 10 -17.99 -24.51 10.46
CA LYS A 10 -18.88 -24.69 11.62
C LYS A 10 -18.32 -25.75 12.55
N LEU A 11 -18.23 -25.45 13.84
CA LEU A 11 -17.71 -26.32 14.91
C LEU A 11 -18.88 -26.95 15.69
N GLY A 12 -19.71 -27.69 14.98
CA GLY A 12 -20.91 -28.27 15.58
C GLY A 12 -21.89 -27.20 16.06
N HIS A 13 -22.35 -27.33 17.30
CA HIS A 13 -23.24 -26.37 17.96
C HIS A 13 -22.53 -25.39 18.87
N ILE A 14 -21.21 -25.52 19.04
CA ILE A 14 -20.45 -24.73 20.00
C ILE A 14 -19.78 -23.49 19.37
N GLY A 15 -19.80 -23.35 18.04
CA GLY A 15 -19.20 -22.18 17.41
C GLY A 15 -18.83 -22.34 15.95
N TYR A 16 -17.99 -21.44 15.47
CA TYR A 16 -17.43 -21.45 14.13
C TYR A 16 -16.05 -20.83 14.07
N ALA A 17 -15.28 -21.25 13.08
CA ALA A 17 -13.97 -20.70 12.75
C ALA A 17 -14.02 -20.06 11.35
N LEU A 18 -13.38 -18.92 11.21
CA LEU A 18 -13.22 -18.19 9.96
C LEU A 18 -11.74 -18.09 9.65
N LEU A 19 -11.36 -18.30 8.40
CA LEU A 19 -10.02 -18.06 7.89
C LEU A 19 -10.12 -17.16 6.68
N SER A 20 -9.34 -16.09 6.66
CA SER A 20 -9.22 -15.18 5.52
C SER A 20 -7.77 -15.09 5.10
N VAL A 21 -7.52 -15.26 3.82
CA VAL A 21 -6.21 -15.06 3.19
C VAL A 21 -6.38 -14.03 2.08
N ASN A 22 -5.52 -13.04 2.07
CA ASN A 22 -5.50 -12.01 1.04
C ASN A 22 -4.09 -11.76 0.53
N GLY A 23 -4.00 -11.37 -0.72
CA GLY A 23 -2.75 -10.95 -1.34
C GLY A 23 -3.02 -9.88 -2.38
N GLY A 24 -2.08 -8.97 -2.55
CA GLY A 24 -2.19 -7.88 -3.49
C GLY A 24 -0.86 -7.52 -4.12
N TYR A 25 -0.92 -7.04 -5.35
CA TYR A 25 0.19 -6.44 -6.06
C TYR A 25 -0.30 -5.20 -6.78
N ALA A 26 0.32 -4.08 -6.51
CA ALA A 26 0.12 -2.82 -7.19
C ALA A 26 1.47 -2.33 -7.73
N LYS A 27 1.45 -1.82 -8.95
CA LYS A 27 2.61 -1.17 -9.58
C LYS A 27 2.13 0.15 -10.15
N THR A 28 2.84 1.21 -9.82
CA THR A 28 2.54 2.57 -10.28
C THR A 28 3.80 3.16 -10.87
N ASN A 29 3.67 3.77 -12.05
CA ASN A 29 4.71 4.59 -12.63
C ASN A 29 4.29 6.05 -12.44
N THR A 30 5.15 6.82 -11.81
CA THR A 30 4.87 8.22 -11.49
C THR A 30 5.85 9.11 -12.22
N PRO A 31 5.38 10.08 -13.03
CA PRO A 31 6.24 11.12 -13.55
C PRO A 31 6.70 12.03 -12.40
N ASN A 32 7.94 12.47 -12.42
CA ASN A 32 8.46 13.36 -11.40
C ASN A 32 8.93 14.69 -12.00
N GLY A 33 8.46 15.77 -11.39
CA GLY A 33 8.84 17.12 -11.72
C GLY A 33 8.13 17.69 -12.97
N THR A 34 8.30 18.98 -13.17
CA THR A 34 7.63 19.76 -14.20
C THR A 34 7.97 19.32 -15.62
N THR A 35 9.21 18.85 -15.82
CA THR A 35 9.72 18.44 -17.15
C THR A 35 9.33 17.03 -17.56
N SER A 36 8.80 16.22 -16.66
CA SER A 36 8.38 14.84 -16.94
C SER A 36 6.91 14.57 -16.63
N ASP A 37 6.22 15.53 -16.03
CA ASP A 37 4.77 15.45 -15.82
C ASP A 37 4.04 16.07 -17.01
N PRO A 38 3.28 15.31 -17.80
CA PRO A 38 2.57 15.81 -18.96
C PRO A 38 1.55 16.90 -18.60
N THR A 39 0.97 16.83 -17.40
CA THR A 39 -0.03 17.78 -16.94
C THR A 39 0.60 19.15 -16.66
N GLN A 40 1.75 19.14 -16.00
CA GLN A 40 2.50 20.38 -15.71
C GLN A 40 3.10 20.99 -16.98
N LEU A 41 3.66 20.15 -17.86
CA LEU A 41 4.18 20.61 -19.15
C LEU A 41 3.13 21.34 -19.99
N VAL A 42 1.88 20.89 -19.98
CA VAL A 42 0.78 21.55 -20.69
C VAL A 42 0.55 22.98 -20.18
N TYR A 43 0.74 23.23 -18.88
CA TYR A 43 0.59 24.57 -18.30
C TYR A 43 1.81 25.48 -18.51
N GLU A 44 2.99 24.91 -18.62
CA GLU A 44 4.25 25.65 -18.75
C GLU A 44 4.64 25.94 -20.20
N LEU A 45 4.23 25.09 -21.14
CA LEU A 45 4.52 25.31 -22.55
C LEU A 45 3.75 26.51 -23.11
N ASN A 46 4.44 27.30 -23.93
CA ASN A 46 3.81 28.39 -24.65
C ASN A 46 2.74 27.83 -25.61
N PRO A 47 1.49 28.31 -25.57
CA PRO A 47 0.44 27.84 -26.48
C PRO A 47 0.73 28.09 -27.97
N TYR A 48 1.73 28.92 -28.28
CA TYR A 48 2.19 29.21 -29.65
C TYR A 48 3.49 28.46 -30.00
N GLU A 49 3.90 27.48 -29.20
CA GLU A 49 5.06 26.65 -29.55
C GLU A 49 4.79 25.90 -30.86
N THR A 50 5.56 26.25 -31.87
CA THR A 50 5.47 25.58 -33.17
C THR A 50 6.35 24.35 -33.20
N LYS A 51 5.83 23.26 -33.76
CA LYS A 51 6.55 21.96 -33.90
C LYS A 51 7.36 21.85 -35.18
N ASP A 52 7.63 22.93 -35.88
CA ASP A 52 8.23 22.90 -37.21
C ASP A 52 9.62 22.23 -37.23
N SER A 53 10.37 22.32 -36.14
CA SER A 53 11.65 21.62 -35.96
C SER A 53 11.56 20.42 -35.02
N GLY A 54 10.41 20.17 -34.38
CA GLY A 54 10.26 19.20 -33.30
C GLY A 54 10.83 19.67 -31.96
N GLU A 55 11.53 20.79 -31.94
CA GLU A 55 12.10 21.37 -30.71
C GLU A 55 11.12 22.32 -30.03
N LEU A 56 11.20 22.38 -28.71
CA LEU A 56 10.38 23.27 -27.88
C LEU A 56 11.07 24.63 -27.72
N VAL A 57 10.33 25.73 -27.91
CA VAL A 57 10.86 27.09 -27.73
C VAL A 57 11.31 27.33 -26.29
N SER A 58 10.53 26.83 -25.32
CA SER A 58 10.86 26.97 -23.89
C SER A 58 12.01 26.07 -23.45
N TYR A 59 12.37 25.05 -24.26
CA TYR A 59 13.45 24.12 -23.98
C TYR A 59 14.31 23.88 -25.24
N PRO A 60 15.18 24.83 -25.61
CA PRO A 60 15.96 24.75 -26.84
C PRO A 60 16.79 23.47 -26.95
N GLY A 61 16.78 22.85 -28.11
CA GLY A 61 17.48 21.59 -28.37
C GLY A 61 16.78 20.36 -27.82
N ARG A 62 15.51 20.47 -27.39
CA ARG A 62 14.72 19.37 -26.82
C ARG A 62 13.36 19.24 -27.50
N THR A 63 12.96 18.00 -27.71
CA THR A 63 11.60 17.65 -28.12
C THR A 63 10.73 17.36 -26.89
N TYR A 64 9.42 17.37 -27.09
CA TYR A 64 8.48 16.94 -26.06
C TYR A 64 8.76 15.52 -25.54
N ASN A 65 9.11 14.60 -26.44
CA ASN A 65 9.46 13.23 -26.08
C ASN A 65 10.73 13.15 -25.24
N ASP A 66 11.71 14.02 -25.50
CA ASP A 66 12.93 14.08 -24.69
C ASP A 66 12.63 14.47 -23.25
N LEU A 67 11.71 15.41 -23.04
CA LEU A 67 11.30 15.83 -21.70
C LEU A 67 10.49 14.74 -20.97
N MET A 68 9.59 14.09 -21.69
CA MET A 68 8.69 13.07 -21.09
C MET A 68 9.40 11.78 -20.71
N ASN A 69 10.49 11.41 -21.37
CA ASN A 69 11.17 10.14 -21.16
C ASN A 69 12.42 10.24 -20.26
N GLN A 70 12.64 11.38 -19.62
CA GLN A 70 13.86 11.65 -18.88
C GLN A 70 13.87 11.15 -17.43
N TYR A 71 12.73 10.74 -16.90
CA TYR A 71 12.62 10.30 -15.53
C TYR A 71 11.67 9.10 -15.44
N SER A 72 12.08 8.11 -14.72
CA SER A 72 11.18 7.02 -14.36
C SER A 72 11.20 6.77 -12.86
N GLN A 73 10.01 6.79 -12.26
CA GLN A 73 9.79 6.29 -10.91
C GLN A 73 8.78 5.17 -10.98
N GLU A 74 9.18 4.05 -10.44
CA GLU A 74 8.36 2.87 -10.32
C GLU A 74 8.15 2.55 -8.84
N ASP A 75 6.89 2.53 -8.41
CA ASP A 75 6.49 2.14 -7.07
C ASP A 75 5.75 0.80 -7.16
N ALA A 76 6.23 -0.20 -6.47
CA ALA A 76 5.63 -1.51 -6.40
C ALA A 76 5.28 -1.87 -4.95
N ALA A 77 4.01 -2.11 -4.68
CA ALA A 77 3.51 -2.55 -3.39
C ALA A 77 3.03 -4.00 -3.48
N LYS A 78 3.54 -4.85 -2.60
CA LYS A 78 3.14 -6.26 -2.45
C LYS A 78 2.58 -6.46 -1.06
N THR A 79 1.38 -6.99 -0.98
CA THR A 79 0.71 -7.25 0.29
C THR A 79 0.35 -8.72 0.39
N ALA A 80 0.51 -9.29 1.57
CA ALA A 80 0.00 -10.61 1.90
C ALA A 80 -0.54 -10.59 3.32
N GLY A 81 -1.71 -11.17 3.53
CA GLY A 81 -2.31 -11.22 4.85
C GLY A 81 -3.03 -12.54 5.09
N ILE A 82 -2.97 -12.99 6.31
CA ILE A 82 -3.75 -14.11 6.82
C ILE A 82 -4.39 -13.71 8.14
N SER A 83 -5.67 -13.97 8.30
CA SER A 83 -6.36 -13.77 9.56
C SER A 83 -7.27 -14.94 9.87
N GLY A 84 -7.28 -15.33 11.13
CA GLY A 84 -8.16 -16.36 11.65
C GLY A 84 -9.03 -15.80 12.77
N SER A 85 -10.29 -16.20 12.81
CA SER A 85 -11.17 -15.92 13.95
C SER A 85 -11.86 -17.17 14.42
N LEU A 86 -11.97 -17.30 15.73
CA LEU A 86 -12.66 -18.39 16.41
C LEU A 86 -13.73 -17.78 17.30
N ILE A 87 -14.97 -18.20 17.11
CA ILE A 87 -16.09 -17.75 17.92
C ILE A 87 -16.75 -18.97 18.52
N LEU A 88 -16.77 -19.03 19.84
CA LEU A 88 -17.26 -20.16 20.60
C LEU A 88 -18.35 -19.70 21.61
N ASN A 89 -19.38 -20.52 21.71
CA ASN A 89 -20.45 -20.41 22.69
C ASN A 89 -20.49 -21.72 23.52
N PRO A 90 -19.47 -21.97 24.37
CA PRO A 90 -19.33 -23.28 25.03
C PRO A 90 -20.43 -23.55 26.08
N LEU A 91 -20.98 -22.48 26.64
CA LEU A 91 -22.05 -22.54 27.65
C LEU A 91 -23.10 -21.47 27.36
N PRO A 92 -24.36 -21.66 27.80
CA PRO A 92 -25.38 -20.62 27.70
C PRO A 92 -24.92 -19.32 28.36
N GLY A 93 -24.92 -18.24 27.61
CA GLY A 93 -24.52 -16.93 28.06
C GLY A 93 -23.02 -16.66 28.04
N LEU A 94 -22.16 -17.62 27.68
CA LEU A 94 -20.73 -17.42 27.56
C LEU A 94 -20.30 -17.38 26.09
N ASP A 95 -19.81 -16.22 25.67
CA ASP A 95 -19.28 -15.97 24.33
C ASP A 95 -17.76 -15.76 24.41
N VAL A 96 -16.99 -16.53 23.65
CA VAL A 96 -15.55 -16.39 23.52
C VAL A 96 -15.21 -16.11 22.06
N ALA A 97 -14.57 -15.00 21.80
CA ALA A 97 -14.09 -14.66 20.46
C ALA A 97 -12.57 -14.43 20.50
N ALA A 98 -11.85 -15.10 19.62
CA ALA A 98 -10.43 -14.90 19.42
C ALA A 98 -10.17 -14.58 17.93
N VAL A 99 -9.39 -13.54 17.67
CA VAL A 99 -8.97 -13.15 16.32
C VAL A 99 -7.45 -13.00 16.32
N ALA A 100 -6.80 -13.58 15.33
CA ALA A 100 -5.37 -13.39 15.10
C ALA A 100 -5.15 -13.06 13.63
N GLY A 101 -4.25 -12.11 13.35
CA GLY A 101 -3.90 -11.66 12.02
C GLY A 101 -2.40 -11.44 11.88
N LEU A 102 -1.90 -11.73 10.68
CA LEU A 102 -0.56 -11.43 10.23
C LEU A 102 -0.67 -10.75 8.86
N ASP A 103 -0.15 -9.53 8.77
CA ASP A 103 -0.07 -8.79 7.52
C ASP A 103 1.38 -8.47 7.19
N PHE A 104 1.71 -8.68 5.94
CA PHE A 104 3.01 -8.40 5.35
C PHE A 104 2.85 -7.39 4.23
N LEU A 105 3.61 -6.31 4.30
CA LEU A 105 3.68 -5.26 3.29
C LEU A 105 5.12 -5.09 2.84
N LEU A 106 5.33 -5.12 1.54
CA LEU A 106 6.60 -4.84 0.89
C LEU A 106 6.40 -3.71 -0.11
N ASP A 107 7.02 -2.56 0.18
CA ASP A 107 7.07 -1.40 -0.72
C ASP A 107 8.45 -1.30 -1.34
N GLU A 108 8.51 -1.26 -2.66
CA GLU A 108 9.72 -1.05 -3.44
C GLU A 108 9.53 0.20 -4.29
N THR A 109 10.44 1.16 -4.15
CA THR A 109 10.50 2.36 -4.99
C THR A 109 11.83 2.37 -5.74
N GLU A 110 11.75 2.50 -7.05
CA GLU A 110 12.91 2.61 -7.93
C GLU A 110 12.80 3.90 -8.74
N GLN A 111 13.85 4.73 -8.67
CA GLN A 111 13.92 6.02 -9.36
C GLN A 111 15.15 6.03 -10.25
N PHE A 112 14.97 6.48 -11.48
CA PHE A 112 16.06 6.63 -12.44
C PHE A 112 15.92 7.94 -13.20
N THR A 113 16.98 8.74 -13.18
CA THR A 113 17.16 9.95 -13.99
C THR A 113 18.46 9.77 -14.80
N PRO A 114 18.42 9.72 -16.12
CA PRO A 114 19.62 9.57 -16.94
C PRO A 114 20.50 10.83 -16.89
N SER A 115 21.80 10.67 -17.13
CA SER A 115 22.77 11.80 -17.18
C SER A 115 22.44 12.82 -18.27
N THR A 116 21.68 12.42 -19.28
CA THR A 116 21.23 13.26 -20.40
C THR A 116 19.93 14.00 -20.11
N ALA A 117 19.33 13.82 -18.92
CA ALA A 117 18.12 14.53 -18.55
C ALA A 117 18.35 16.05 -18.52
N TYR A 118 17.36 16.82 -18.94
CA TYR A 118 17.46 18.30 -18.96
C TYR A 118 17.79 18.86 -17.58
N SER A 119 17.16 18.34 -16.53
CA SER A 119 17.44 18.73 -15.14
C SER A 119 18.90 18.52 -14.75
N GLU A 120 19.50 17.43 -15.21
CA GLU A 120 20.89 17.09 -14.93
C GLU A 120 21.87 17.93 -15.76
N MET A 121 21.50 18.30 -16.98
CA MET A 121 22.33 19.11 -17.86
C MET A 121 22.48 20.55 -17.36
N THR A 122 21.51 21.08 -16.66
CA THR A 122 21.51 22.45 -16.12
C THR A 122 22.25 22.58 -14.80
N THR A 123 22.69 21.48 -14.18
CA THR A 123 23.40 21.50 -12.88
C THR A 123 24.84 22.00 -12.94
N GLY A 124 25.45 22.13 -14.11
CA GLY A 124 26.86 22.50 -14.27
C GLY A 124 27.87 21.41 -13.88
N VAL A 125 27.41 20.22 -13.53
CA VAL A 125 28.24 19.07 -13.15
C VAL A 125 28.72 18.33 -14.41
N PRO A 126 29.96 17.80 -14.47
CA PRO A 126 30.41 16.97 -15.59
C PRO A 126 29.50 15.79 -15.86
N GLU A 127 29.31 15.41 -17.14
CA GLU A 127 28.36 14.36 -17.56
C GLU A 127 28.57 13.01 -16.83
N ILE A 128 29.81 12.64 -16.58
CA ILE A 128 30.18 11.40 -15.87
C ILE A 128 29.69 11.36 -14.41
N GLN A 129 29.33 12.50 -13.85
CA GLN A 129 28.84 12.64 -12.46
C GLN A 129 27.34 12.98 -12.40
N ARG A 130 26.66 13.00 -13.56
CA ARG A 130 25.23 13.29 -13.66
C ARG A 130 24.42 12.01 -13.60
N GLY A 131 23.14 12.19 -13.36
CA GLY A 131 22.17 11.11 -13.29
C GLY A 131 21.98 10.60 -11.86
N ILE A 132 20.78 10.12 -11.60
CA ILE A 132 20.38 9.63 -10.28
C ILE A 132 19.78 8.24 -10.46
N TYR A 133 20.27 7.30 -9.67
CA TYR A 133 19.62 6.02 -9.45
C TYR A 133 19.42 5.82 -7.96
N SER A 134 18.18 5.59 -7.58
CA SER A 134 17.81 5.31 -6.19
C SER A 134 16.87 4.11 -6.14
N LYS A 135 17.14 3.19 -5.24
CA LYS A 135 16.26 2.06 -4.96
C LYS A 135 16.04 1.95 -3.46
N SER A 136 14.80 2.01 -3.07
CA SER A 136 14.36 1.84 -1.68
C SER A 136 13.48 0.60 -1.57
N LYS A 137 13.65 -0.12 -0.48
CA LYS A 137 12.82 -1.28 -0.15
C LYS A 137 12.45 -1.19 1.33
N ASN A 138 11.17 -1.15 1.59
CA ASN A 138 10.61 -1.15 2.93
C ASN A 138 9.75 -2.40 3.14
N THR A 139 9.94 -3.06 4.27
CA THR A 139 9.17 -4.23 4.65
C THR A 139 8.53 -3.97 5.98
N THR A 140 7.21 -4.13 6.05
CA THR A 140 6.45 -3.98 7.28
C THR A 140 5.70 -5.27 7.57
N THR A 141 5.83 -5.77 8.79
CA THR A 141 5.10 -6.93 9.27
C THR A 141 4.25 -6.52 10.46
N ASN A 142 2.95 -6.75 10.37
CA ASN A 142 2.01 -6.49 11.45
C ASN A 142 1.44 -7.79 11.98
N VAL A 143 1.50 -7.95 13.29
CA VAL A 143 0.86 -9.05 14.02
C VAL A 143 -0.22 -8.45 14.91
N SER A 144 -1.43 -8.95 14.80
CA SER A 144 -2.56 -8.52 15.63
C SER A 144 -3.23 -9.72 16.28
N THR A 145 -3.59 -9.60 17.54
CA THR A 145 -4.38 -10.61 18.25
C THR A 145 -5.35 -9.92 19.18
N ASN A 146 -6.60 -10.37 19.14
CA ASN A 146 -7.65 -9.93 20.05
C ASN A 146 -8.34 -11.16 20.63
N VAL A 147 -8.50 -11.16 21.94
CA VAL A 147 -9.29 -12.18 22.65
C VAL A 147 -10.33 -11.48 23.52
N ARG A 148 -11.59 -11.81 23.29
CA ARG A 148 -12.73 -11.28 24.03
C ARG A 148 -13.54 -12.40 24.63
N VAL A 149 -13.87 -12.28 25.91
CA VAL A 149 -14.76 -13.16 26.64
C VAL A 149 -15.91 -12.32 27.17
N THR A 150 -17.13 -12.74 26.92
CA THR A 150 -18.34 -12.08 27.41
C THR A 150 -19.25 -13.11 28.06
N TYR A 151 -19.67 -12.84 29.27
CA TYR A 151 -20.67 -13.64 29.97
C TYR A 151 -21.92 -12.81 30.21
N ASN A 152 -23.06 -13.31 29.78
CA ASN A 152 -24.35 -12.67 29.95
C ASN A 152 -25.36 -13.67 30.54
N ASN A 153 -25.94 -13.36 31.65
CA ASN A 153 -26.93 -14.23 32.28
C ASN A 153 -28.01 -13.44 33.02
N VAL A 154 -29.21 -13.97 33.06
CA VAL A 154 -30.34 -13.39 33.77
C VAL A 154 -30.63 -14.22 35.01
N TYR A 155 -30.42 -13.62 36.18
CA TYR A 155 -30.66 -14.22 37.50
C TYR A 155 -32.04 -13.87 38.03
N ALA A 156 -32.74 -14.90 38.53
CA ALA A 156 -34.08 -14.76 39.14
C ALA A 156 -35.12 -14.07 38.22
N GLY A 157 -34.89 -14.09 36.88
CA GLY A 157 -35.81 -13.46 35.92
C GLY A 157 -35.90 -11.93 36.01
N LYS A 158 -35.04 -11.28 36.82
CA LYS A 158 -35.12 -9.83 37.09
C LYS A 158 -33.78 -9.12 36.96
N HIS A 159 -32.66 -9.84 37.14
CA HIS A 159 -31.34 -9.23 37.17
C HIS A 159 -30.52 -9.71 35.98
N ASN A 160 -30.19 -8.82 35.07
CA ASN A 160 -29.28 -9.11 33.96
C ASN A 160 -27.87 -8.73 34.39
N LEU A 161 -26.96 -9.71 34.34
CA LEU A 161 -25.53 -9.53 34.60
C LEU A 161 -24.76 -9.75 33.30
N THR A 162 -24.01 -8.75 32.90
CA THR A 162 -23.07 -8.85 31.76
C THR A 162 -21.66 -8.55 32.27
N LEU A 163 -20.76 -9.50 32.08
CA LEU A 163 -19.33 -9.37 32.35
C LEU A 163 -18.56 -9.54 31.07
N GLY A 164 -17.55 -8.68 30.82
CA GLY A 164 -16.73 -8.75 29.64
C GLY A 164 -15.26 -8.49 29.97
N ALA A 165 -14.37 -9.23 29.31
CA ALA A 165 -12.94 -9.00 29.32
C ALA A 165 -12.43 -9.01 27.87
N ASN A 166 -11.48 -8.12 27.56
CA ASN A 166 -10.84 -8.03 26.26
C ASN A 166 -9.34 -7.84 26.42
N ILE A 167 -8.57 -8.55 25.61
CA ILE A 167 -7.11 -8.43 25.53
C ILE A 167 -6.74 -8.21 24.08
N ASP A 168 -6.02 -7.13 23.82
CA ASP A 168 -5.50 -6.77 22.51
C ASP A 168 -3.98 -6.81 22.54
N TYR A 169 -3.38 -7.41 21.52
CA TYR A 169 -1.95 -7.37 21.27
C TYR A 169 -1.70 -6.95 19.82
N TYR A 170 -0.80 -6.00 19.66
CA TYR A 170 -0.39 -5.51 18.34
C TYR A 170 1.11 -5.29 18.31
N LEU A 171 1.77 -5.79 17.26
CA LEU A 171 3.20 -5.63 16.99
C LEU A 171 3.40 -5.22 15.53
N THR A 172 4.22 -4.19 15.32
CA THR A 172 4.70 -3.77 14.00
C THR A 172 6.22 -3.81 13.98
N GLN A 173 6.77 -4.39 12.94
CA GLN A 173 8.21 -4.42 12.64
C GLN A 173 8.48 -3.94 11.22
#